data_98fcba80e1d8075f3c233edecf3bf826
#
_entry.id   98fcba80e1d8075f3c233edecf3bf826
#
_cell.length_a   1.000
_cell.length_b   1.000
_cell.length_c   1.000
_cell.angle_alpha   90.00
_cell.angle_beta   90.00
_cell.angle_gamma   90.00
#
_symmetry.space_group_name_H-M   'P 1'
#
loop_
_entity.id
_entity.type
_entity.pdbx_description
1 polymer ?
#
loop_
_entity_poly.entity_id
_entity_poly.type
_entity_poly.pdbx_seq_one_letter_code
_entity_poly.pdbx_strand_id
1 'polypeptide(L)'
;MAALITEPTTVPAAGEPPKLINEFVGRVNSGTSTVSVAVMESPSGWVEPGQRPDFDEYTLVLEGELLVESDGGRSLTVAAGQAVHVPPGEWVRYSSPGPVGARYVAVCVPAFSPDLVHRDE
;
A
#
# COMPACT_ATOMS: atom_id res chain seq x y z
N MET A 1 -25.40 -7.20 10.78
CA MET A 1 -25.03 -6.39 11.97
C MET A 1 -23.70 -5.71 11.72
N ALA A 2 -23.61 -4.44 12.06
CA ALA A 2 -22.35 -3.71 11.94
C ALA A 2 -21.35 -4.17 13.01
N ALA A 3 -20.07 -4.21 12.66
CA ALA A 3 -19.00 -4.56 13.58
C ALA A 3 -17.99 -3.43 13.64
N LEU A 4 -17.64 -3.03 14.86
CA LEU A 4 -16.66 -1.97 15.09
C LEU A 4 -15.26 -2.57 15.15
N ILE A 5 -14.34 -1.99 14.38
CA ILE A 5 -12.91 -2.31 14.44
C ILE A 5 -12.24 -1.15 15.17
N THR A 6 -11.83 -1.38 16.41
CA THR A 6 -11.35 -0.31 17.30
C THR A 6 -9.90 0.06 17.09
N GLU A 7 -9.10 -0.87 16.55
CA GLU A 7 -7.67 -0.64 16.36
C GLU A 7 -7.12 -1.54 15.26
N PRO A 8 -6.02 -1.13 14.62
CA PRO A 8 -5.36 -1.94 13.62
C PRO A 8 -4.37 -2.92 14.25
N THR A 9 -3.86 -3.83 13.42
CA THR A 9 -2.63 -4.56 13.71
C THR A 9 -1.52 -3.96 12.87
N THR A 10 -0.40 -3.62 13.48
CA THR A 10 0.77 -3.15 12.75
C THR A 10 1.51 -4.37 12.20
N VAL A 11 1.67 -4.39 10.87
CA VAL A 11 2.32 -5.52 10.19
C VAL A 11 3.66 -5.08 9.60
N PRO A 12 4.62 -6.02 9.41
CA PRO A 12 5.90 -5.71 8.80
C PRO A 12 5.74 -5.16 7.39
N ALA A 13 6.60 -4.21 7.04
CA ALA A 13 6.64 -3.60 5.72
C ALA A 13 7.94 -3.93 5.01
N ALA A 14 7.89 -4.03 3.68
CA ALA A 14 9.08 -4.09 2.85
C ALA A 14 9.63 -2.68 2.64
N GLY A 15 10.92 -2.59 2.25
CA GLY A 15 11.54 -1.32 1.89
C GLY A 15 12.35 -0.68 3.00
N GLU A 16 13.02 0.40 2.62
CA GLU A 16 13.94 1.15 3.50
C GLU A 16 13.74 2.64 3.29
N PRO A 17 13.83 3.46 4.32
CA PRO A 17 13.82 3.10 5.74
C PRO A 17 12.49 2.46 6.17
N PRO A 18 12.36 1.97 7.41
CA PRO A 18 11.13 1.32 7.84
C PRO A 18 9.91 2.21 7.73
N LYS A 19 8.77 1.62 7.33
CA LYS A 19 7.48 2.30 7.34
C LYS A 19 6.48 1.54 8.21
N LEU A 20 5.38 2.20 8.57
CA LEU A 20 4.31 1.61 9.36
C LEU A 20 3.15 1.20 8.44
N ILE A 21 2.69 -0.05 8.59
CA ILE A 21 1.47 -0.55 7.96
C ILE A 21 0.51 -0.90 9.07
N ASN A 22 -0.59 -0.16 9.16
CA ASN A 22 -1.63 -0.39 10.16
C ASN A 22 -2.84 -0.99 9.44
N GLU A 23 -2.95 -2.32 9.50
CA GLU A 23 -4.04 -3.04 8.86
C GLU A 23 -5.28 -3.00 9.76
N PHE A 24 -6.35 -2.39 9.28
CA PHE A 24 -7.65 -2.38 9.97
C PHE A 24 -8.51 -3.56 9.54
N VAL A 25 -8.61 -3.79 8.23
CA VAL A 25 -9.39 -4.89 7.65
C VAL A 25 -8.43 -5.75 6.84
N GLY A 26 -8.48 -7.06 7.04
CA GLY A 26 -7.64 -7.97 6.29
C GLY A 26 -7.41 -9.28 7.02
N ARG A 27 -6.49 -10.06 6.51
CA ARG A 27 -6.27 -11.44 7.00
C ARG A 27 -5.73 -11.48 8.43
N VAL A 28 -4.99 -10.46 8.85
CA VAL A 28 -4.34 -10.43 10.16
C VAL A 28 -5.26 -9.83 11.22
N ASN A 29 -5.79 -8.63 11.00
CA ASN A 29 -6.55 -7.93 12.03
C ASN A 29 -7.99 -8.41 12.18
N SER A 30 -8.70 -8.61 11.09
CA SER A 30 -10.12 -8.98 11.13
C SER A 30 -10.43 -10.37 10.59
N GLY A 31 -9.42 -11.08 10.06
CA GLY A 31 -9.64 -12.40 9.44
C GLY A 31 -10.40 -12.33 8.12
N THR A 32 -10.31 -11.19 7.43
CA THR A 32 -11.03 -10.95 6.17
C THR A 32 -10.12 -11.26 4.98
N SER A 33 -10.58 -12.12 4.08
CA SER A 33 -9.80 -12.52 2.89
C SER A 33 -10.24 -11.83 1.60
N THR A 34 -11.42 -11.21 1.58
CA THR A 34 -11.98 -10.61 0.37
C THR A 34 -11.44 -9.21 0.08
N VAL A 35 -11.03 -8.49 1.12
CA VAL A 35 -10.53 -7.13 1.00
C VAL A 35 -9.60 -6.82 2.16
N SER A 36 -8.59 -5.98 1.94
CA SER A 36 -7.82 -5.39 3.03
C SER A 36 -7.84 -3.89 2.94
N VAL A 37 -7.81 -3.23 4.10
CA VAL A 37 -7.75 -1.77 4.23
C VAL A 37 -6.70 -1.46 5.29
N ALA A 38 -5.66 -0.75 4.88
CA ALA A 38 -4.56 -0.39 5.77
C ALA A 38 -4.23 1.10 5.64
N VAL A 39 -3.89 1.72 6.77
CA VAL A 39 -3.33 3.07 6.78
C VAL A 39 -1.82 2.93 6.86
N MET A 40 -1.14 3.53 5.91
CA MET A 40 0.31 3.45 5.78
C MET A 40 0.96 4.79 6.05
N GLU A 41 2.10 4.75 6.73
CA GLU A 41 2.90 5.92 7.02
C GLU A 41 4.33 5.64 6.56
N SER A 42 4.72 6.25 5.45
CA SER A 42 6.04 6.08 4.84
C SER A 42 6.88 7.33 5.10
N PRO A 43 8.06 7.19 5.69
CA PRO A 43 8.93 8.35 5.93
C PRO A 43 9.52 8.88 4.63
N SER A 44 10.05 10.11 4.67
CA SER A 44 10.78 10.67 3.53
C SER A 44 11.92 9.73 3.12
N GLY A 45 12.04 9.49 1.83
CA GLY A 45 13.09 8.64 1.27
C GLY A 45 12.81 7.15 1.29
N TRP A 46 11.62 6.73 1.72
CA TRP A 46 11.25 5.32 1.70
C TRP A 46 11.08 4.81 0.26
N VAL A 47 11.63 3.62 0.01
CA VAL A 47 11.51 2.90 -1.26
C VAL A 47 11.32 1.42 -0.95
N GLU A 48 10.40 0.77 -1.65
CA GLU A 48 10.22 -0.68 -1.55
C GLU A 48 10.76 -1.39 -2.80
N PRO A 49 10.99 -2.72 -2.74
CA PRO A 49 11.23 -3.50 -3.95
C PRO A 49 10.03 -3.44 -4.88
N GLY A 50 10.25 -3.53 -6.18
CA GLY A 50 9.16 -3.71 -7.12
C GLY A 50 8.39 -4.98 -6.85
N GLN A 51 7.16 -5.02 -7.26
CA GLN A 51 6.27 -6.17 -7.04
C GLN A 51 5.26 -6.30 -8.17
N ARG A 52 4.69 -7.49 -8.31
CA ARG A 52 3.67 -7.77 -9.32
C ARG A 52 2.49 -8.48 -8.65
N PRO A 53 1.64 -7.71 -7.94
CA PRO A 53 0.58 -8.29 -7.13
C PRO A 53 -0.53 -8.96 -7.95
N ASP A 54 -1.15 -9.98 -7.34
CA ASP A 54 -2.32 -10.67 -7.91
C ASP A 54 -3.64 -10.04 -7.46
N PHE A 55 -3.61 -8.88 -6.84
CA PHE A 55 -4.80 -8.17 -6.38
C PHE A 55 -4.91 -6.80 -7.04
N ASP A 56 -6.13 -6.27 -7.08
CA ASP A 56 -6.33 -4.84 -7.35
C ASP A 56 -5.87 -4.06 -6.14
N GLU A 57 -5.13 -2.97 -6.36
CA GLU A 57 -4.75 -2.07 -5.28
C GLU A 57 -5.22 -0.67 -5.57
N TYR A 58 -5.97 -0.08 -4.63
CA TYR A 58 -6.42 1.30 -4.68
C TYR A 58 -5.75 2.04 -3.54
N THR A 59 -5.04 3.11 -3.85
CA THR A 59 -4.32 3.89 -2.84
C THR A 59 -4.79 5.33 -2.86
N LEU A 60 -5.26 5.81 -1.71
CA LEU A 60 -5.70 7.19 -1.52
C LEU A 60 -4.69 7.90 -0.63
N VAL A 61 -4.03 8.94 -1.16
CA VAL A 61 -3.05 9.72 -0.40
C VAL A 61 -3.76 10.77 0.43
N LEU A 62 -3.46 10.79 1.72
CA LEU A 62 -4.05 11.73 2.68
C LEU A 62 -3.12 12.90 2.98
N GLU A 63 -1.82 12.64 3.05
CA GLU A 63 -0.79 13.65 3.34
C GLU A 63 0.47 13.34 2.55
N GLY A 64 1.20 14.38 2.13
CA GLY A 64 2.42 14.22 1.36
C GLY A 64 2.15 13.79 -0.06
N GLU A 65 3.09 13.03 -0.62
CA GLU A 65 2.95 12.50 -1.99
C GLU A 65 3.62 11.14 -2.11
N LEU A 66 3.09 10.33 -3.01
CA LEU A 66 3.56 8.98 -3.27
C LEU A 66 3.97 8.90 -4.74
N LEU A 67 5.19 8.43 -5.01
CA LEU A 67 5.64 8.16 -6.37
C LEU A 67 5.32 6.71 -6.70
N VAL A 68 4.65 6.50 -7.83
CA VAL A 68 4.23 5.16 -8.29
C VAL A 68 4.86 4.92 -9.65
N GLU A 69 5.76 3.96 -9.71
CA GLU A 69 6.38 3.51 -10.96
C GLU A 69 5.68 2.23 -11.41
N SER A 70 5.39 2.13 -12.70
CA SER A 70 4.67 0.99 -13.25
C SER A 70 5.30 0.47 -14.53
N ASP A 71 4.72 -0.58 -15.10
CA ASP A 71 5.21 -1.22 -16.32
C ASP A 71 5.40 -0.19 -17.46
N GLY A 72 6.41 -0.42 -18.29
CA GLY A 72 6.72 0.44 -19.43
C GLY A 72 7.48 1.71 -19.06
N GLY A 73 8.08 1.78 -17.86
CA GLY A 73 8.85 2.93 -17.42
C GLY A 73 8.00 4.14 -17.07
N ARG A 74 6.71 3.94 -16.79
CA ARG A 74 5.80 5.00 -16.42
C ARG A 74 5.96 5.36 -14.96
N SER A 75 5.73 6.63 -14.62
CA SER A 75 5.70 7.07 -13.24
C SER A 75 4.60 8.10 -13.05
N LEU A 76 3.96 8.05 -11.88
CA LEU A 76 2.93 8.98 -11.46
C LEU A 76 3.29 9.52 -10.09
N THR A 77 3.04 10.81 -9.86
CA THR A 77 3.06 11.36 -8.51
C THR A 77 1.61 11.51 -8.05
N VAL A 78 1.27 10.85 -6.94
CA VAL A 78 -0.06 10.92 -6.36
C VAL A 78 0.01 11.87 -5.16
N ALA A 79 -0.65 13.02 -5.28
CA ALA A 79 -0.65 14.02 -4.23
C ALA A 79 -1.80 13.80 -3.24
N ALA A 80 -1.74 14.49 -2.10
CA ALA A 80 -2.82 14.44 -1.12
C ALA A 80 -4.18 14.76 -1.77
N GLY A 81 -5.17 13.94 -1.48
CA GLY A 81 -6.51 14.07 -2.06
C GLY A 81 -6.68 13.36 -3.40
N GLN A 82 -5.64 12.68 -3.88
CA GLN A 82 -5.68 11.91 -5.13
C GLN A 82 -5.56 10.42 -4.83
N ALA A 83 -5.98 9.59 -5.79
CA ALA A 83 -5.89 8.15 -5.67
C ALA A 83 -5.30 7.53 -6.94
N VAL A 84 -4.74 6.35 -6.80
CA VAL A 84 -4.22 5.55 -7.91
C VAL A 84 -4.77 4.13 -7.82
N HIS A 85 -5.06 3.55 -8.97
CA HIS A 85 -5.45 2.14 -9.09
C HIS A 85 -4.39 1.39 -9.88
N VAL A 86 -3.91 0.30 -9.31
CA VAL A 86 -2.99 -0.62 -9.99
C VAL A 86 -3.72 -1.96 -10.14
N PRO A 87 -3.98 -2.39 -11.40
CA PRO A 87 -4.68 -3.66 -11.62
C PRO A 87 -3.78 -4.86 -11.33
N PRO A 88 -4.37 -6.06 -11.14
CA PRO A 88 -3.60 -7.28 -10.90
C PRO A 88 -2.64 -7.56 -12.06
N GLY A 89 -1.46 -8.07 -11.72
CA GLY A 89 -0.48 -8.49 -12.71
C GLY A 89 0.41 -7.37 -13.24
N GLU A 90 0.14 -6.12 -12.89
CA GLU A 90 1.01 -5.01 -13.29
C GLU A 90 2.16 -4.87 -12.30
N TRP A 91 3.38 -4.70 -12.83
CA TRP A 91 4.53 -4.41 -12.00
C TRP A 91 4.42 -3.00 -11.45
N VAL A 92 4.71 -2.81 -10.17
CA VAL A 92 4.61 -1.51 -9.51
C VAL A 92 5.68 -1.39 -8.44
N ARG A 93 6.20 -0.17 -8.26
CA ARG A 93 7.07 0.17 -7.13
C ARG A 93 6.64 1.50 -6.56
N TYR A 94 6.39 1.50 -5.24
CA TYR A 94 6.01 2.71 -4.52
C TYR A 94 7.21 3.30 -3.79
N SER A 95 7.25 4.62 -3.70
CA SER A 95 8.25 5.34 -2.92
C SER A 95 7.70 6.67 -2.45
N SER A 96 8.31 7.24 -1.40
CA SER A 96 7.90 8.53 -0.85
C SER A 96 9.10 9.46 -0.78
N PRO A 97 9.53 10.02 -1.94
CA PRO A 97 10.74 10.84 -2.00
C PRO A 97 10.56 12.25 -1.45
N GLY A 98 9.33 12.72 -1.26
CA GLY A 98 9.07 14.06 -0.78
C GLY A 98 9.54 14.31 0.65
N PRO A 99 9.70 15.59 1.07
CA PRO A 99 10.32 15.92 2.35
C PRO A 99 9.51 15.51 3.57
N VAL A 100 8.20 15.31 3.43
CA VAL A 100 7.32 14.91 4.54
C VAL A 100 6.91 13.44 4.49
N GLY A 101 7.41 12.68 3.50
CA GLY A 101 6.96 11.30 3.29
C GLY A 101 5.52 11.25 2.78
N ALA A 102 4.78 10.22 3.15
CA ALA A 102 3.39 10.07 2.72
C ALA A 102 2.58 9.31 3.77
N ARG A 103 1.31 9.70 3.92
CA ARG A 103 0.32 8.96 4.69
C ARG A 103 -0.84 8.65 3.75
N TYR A 104 -1.21 7.37 3.66
CA TYR A 104 -2.18 6.93 2.66
C TYR A 104 -2.95 5.70 3.11
N VAL A 105 -4.11 5.49 2.49
CA VAL A 105 -4.93 4.30 2.68
C VAL A 105 -4.75 3.42 1.48
N ALA A 106 -4.40 2.15 1.70
CA ALA A 106 -4.30 1.15 0.65
C ALA A 106 -5.40 0.11 0.81
N VAL A 107 -6.12 -0.13 -0.27
CA VAL A 107 -7.20 -1.12 -0.34
C VAL A 107 -6.80 -2.18 -1.36
N CYS A 108 -6.72 -3.43 -0.94
CA CYS A 108 -6.40 -4.57 -1.81
C CYS A 108 -7.60 -5.51 -1.93
N VAL A 109 -7.89 -5.94 -3.15
CA VAL A 109 -9.00 -6.86 -3.45
C VAL A 109 -8.49 -7.95 -4.40
N PRO A 110 -8.37 -9.21 -3.93
CA PRO A 110 -8.58 -9.72 -2.57
C PRO A 110 -7.61 -9.12 -1.56
N ALA A 111 -7.80 -9.44 -0.29
CA ALA A 111 -6.98 -8.92 0.80
C ALA A 111 -5.49 -9.20 0.58
N PHE A 112 -4.65 -8.25 0.98
CA PHE A 112 -3.20 -8.41 0.93
C PHE A 112 -2.77 -9.73 1.61
N SER A 113 -1.82 -10.41 0.97
CA SER A 113 -1.13 -11.57 1.50
C SER A 113 0.29 -11.57 0.92
N PRO A 114 1.32 -11.93 1.71
CA PRO A 114 2.68 -12.08 1.18
C PRO A 114 2.76 -13.04 -0.01
N ASP A 115 1.86 -14.03 -0.06
CA ASP A 115 1.83 -15.01 -1.16
C ASP A 115 1.36 -14.42 -2.48
N LEU A 116 0.66 -13.29 -2.44
CA LEU A 116 0.04 -12.67 -3.62
C LEU A 116 0.85 -11.48 -4.17
N VAL A 117 1.86 -11.01 -3.45
CA VAL A 117 2.50 -9.75 -3.80
C VAL A 117 3.63 -9.89 -4.83
N HIS A 118 4.31 -11.03 -4.88
CA HIS A 118 5.39 -11.35 -5.85
C HIS A 118 6.45 -10.25 -5.95
N ARG A 119 7.15 -10.02 -4.86
CA ARG A 119 8.22 -9.01 -4.81
C ARG A 119 9.42 -9.44 -5.63
N ASP A 120 10.08 -8.45 -6.25
CA ASP A 120 11.36 -8.63 -6.91
C ASP A 120 12.40 -9.08 -5.89
N GLU A 121 13.37 -9.85 -6.36
CA GLU A 121 14.48 -10.32 -5.54
C GLU A 121 15.57 -9.25 -5.38
#